data_fce73d12d8c07f5ab51a15e8cca95791
#
_entry.id   fce73d12d8c07f5ab51a15e8cca95791
#
_cell.length_a   1.000
_cell.length_b   1.000
_cell.length_c   1.000
_cell.angle_alpha   90.00
_cell.angle_beta   90.00
_cell.angle_gamma   90.00
#
_symmetry.space_group_name_H-M   'P 1'
#
loop_
_entity.id
_entity.type
_entity.pdbx_description
1 polymer ?
#
loop_
_entity_poly.entity_id
_entity_poly.type
_entity_poly.pdbx_seq_one_letter_code
_entity_poly.pdbx_strand_id
1 'polypeptide(L)'
;KIEEYKKILPKDYKHYKRVNFDEPFRIFLSLVFHRLDNFQKNKKGYKYFCEFLDDILLFQNCVLQIFGAKIQNTKLDNFIELVYQFEFHGVSLDIRQNSSIINAKSGSEYFDFEKLLKEIPELQKVYGDKVFNSIILSMTNSEKDILNLFNICKKYIPTEKIPSLTPLIEEIEELKNSHLILQKLFSNKQYRSFIAKFKNDNQEVMLGYSDSNKDGGIISSQWNVYNAQINIFKEGLSNNVNITFFHGRGGTISRGGGPTYDSISAQPKGTVSSQIRYTEQGEVISDKYSTAYLGFENIKLGSIAFINESGNKLKVKIPNQKFLQELSDKSYQEYRSFFTDPNLINYFEKGTPVKLLSTLNIGSRPTKRAKNIRNLQNYRAIPWVFGWAQTRNTLTGWYGSGTALNYMIKKYGINYVRKIYNDSDFMQNLISNIEMTLSKSDLKIAKRYVDELLDEDALEIYEKILKESQLALISIKHIKKIDELLDDNKILKNTLNIRNSYLDPLSLIQITLMRKMKKGNLNTIENNSLLLSINGLAAGLRNTG
;
A
#
# COMPACT_ATOMS: atom_id res chain seq x y z
N LYS A 1 -27.68 18.76 -32.24
CA LYS A 1 -26.76 19.20 -31.18
C LYS A 1 -26.21 20.61 -31.43
N ILE A 2 -25.71 20.96 -32.60
CA ILE A 2 -25.20 22.33 -32.91
C ILE A 2 -26.26 23.40 -32.61
N GLU A 3 -27.53 23.20 -33.06
CA GLU A 3 -28.63 24.13 -32.78
C GLU A 3 -29.00 24.20 -31.29
N GLU A 4 -28.86 23.09 -30.56
CA GLU A 4 -28.99 23.07 -29.10
C GLU A 4 -27.90 23.95 -28.45
N TYR A 5 -26.65 23.79 -28.85
CA TYR A 5 -25.51 24.53 -28.31
C TYR A 5 -25.51 26.02 -28.71
N LYS A 6 -26.10 26.37 -29.83
CA LYS A 6 -26.37 27.75 -30.17
C LYS A 6 -27.22 28.48 -29.11
N LYS A 7 -28.15 27.78 -28.45
CA LYS A 7 -28.94 28.36 -27.35
C LYS A 7 -28.11 28.53 -26.07
N ILE A 8 -27.22 27.58 -25.77
CA ILE A 8 -26.37 27.59 -24.55
C ILE A 8 -25.20 28.57 -24.70
N LEU A 9 -24.57 28.60 -25.91
CA LEU A 9 -23.35 29.32 -26.24
C LEU A 9 -23.55 30.27 -27.47
N PRO A 10 -24.49 31.24 -27.46
CA PRO A 10 -24.84 31.99 -28.65
C PRO A 10 -23.69 32.84 -29.22
N LYS A 11 -22.84 33.40 -28.35
CA LYS A 11 -21.68 34.21 -28.79
C LYS A 11 -20.60 33.33 -29.42
N ASP A 12 -20.30 32.18 -28.77
CA ASP A 12 -19.27 31.24 -29.22
C ASP A 12 -19.69 30.56 -30.53
N TYR A 13 -20.98 30.16 -30.62
CA TYR A 13 -21.53 29.66 -31.88
C TYR A 13 -21.40 30.64 -33.02
N LYS A 14 -21.75 31.93 -32.81
CA LYS A 14 -21.61 32.97 -33.83
C LYS A 14 -20.16 33.14 -34.27
N HIS A 15 -19.22 33.09 -33.36
CA HIS A 15 -17.79 33.14 -33.62
C HIS A 15 -17.35 31.91 -34.45
N TYR A 16 -17.60 30.70 -33.98
CA TYR A 16 -17.14 29.48 -34.66
C TYR A 16 -17.83 29.26 -36.00
N LYS A 17 -19.11 29.64 -36.18
CA LYS A 17 -19.78 29.61 -37.46
C LYS A 17 -19.13 30.54 -38.49
N ARG A 18 -18.62 31.69 -38.06
CA ARG A 18 -17.92 32.62 -38.94
C ARG A 18 -16.54 32.10 -39.34
N VAL A 19 -15.80 31.51 -38.40
CA VAL A 19 -14.43 31.02 -38.61
C VAL A 19 -14.40 29.70 -39.37
N ASN A 20 -15.35 28.81 -39.09
CA ASN A 20 -15.45 27.46 -39.66
C ASN A 20 -16.70 27.37 -40.57
N PHE A 21 -16.87 28.31 -41.50
CA PHE A 21 -18.01 28.34 -42.40
C PHE A 21 -18.08 27.03 -43.20
N ASP A 22 -19.26 26.38 -43.17
CA ASP A 22 -19.53 25.10 -43.86
C ASP A 22 -18.73 23.85 -43.33
N GLU A 23 -18.18 23.95 -42.09
CA GLU A 23 -17.47 22.86 -41.45
C GLU A 23 -18.21 22.44 -40.15
N PRO A 24 -19.33 21.71 -40.22
CA PRO A 24 -20.18 21.41 -39.04
C PRO A 24 -19.44 20.61 -37.96
N PHE A 25 -18.54 19.72 -38.34
CA PHE A 25 -17.74 18.94 -37.38
C PHE A 25 -16.81 19.81 -36.56
N ARG A 26 -16.17 20.79 -37.20
CA ARG A 26 -15.25 21.72 -36.54
C ARG A 26 -15.99 22.66 -35.60
N ILE A 27 -17.17 23.16 -36.07
CA ILE A 27 -18.06 23.96 -35.22
C ILE A 27 -18.49 23.15 -33.99
N PHE A 28 -18.92 21.92 -34.18
CA PHE A 28 -19.37 21.04 -33.07
C PHE A 28 -18.26 20.82 -32.06
N LEU A 29 -17.08 20.36 -32.49
CA LEU A 29 -15.95 20.11 -31.59
C LEU A 29 -15.48 21.38 -30.87
N SER A 30 -15.52 22.55 -31.51
CA SER A 30 -15.20 23.83 -30.87
C SER A 30 -16.19 24.16 -29.74
N LEU A 31 -17.48 23.87 -29.93
CA LEU A 31 -18.49 24.08 -28.92
C LEU A 31 -18.36 23.05 -27.77
N VAL A 32 -18.05 21.79 -28.07
CA VAL A 32 -17.74 20.74 -27.10
C VAL A 32 -16.53 21.15 -26.24
N PHE A 33 -15.44 21.59 -26.88
CA PHE A 33 -14.26 22.09 -26.18
C PHE A 33 -14.60 23.26 -25.26
N HIS A 34 -15.40 24.20 -25.72
CA HIS A 34 -15.81 25.35 -24.90
C HIS A 34 -16.68 24.96 -23.71
N ARG A 35 -17.57 23.97 -23.88
CA ARG A 35 -18.34 23.40 -22.77
C ARG A 35 -17.43 22.67 -21.78
N LEU A 36 -16.44 21.94 -22.25
CA LEU A 36 -15.47 21.24 -21.42
C LEU A 36 -14.60 22.22 -20.61
N ASP A 37 -14.11 23.28 -21.21
CA ASP A 37 -13.36 24.34 -20.51
C ASP A 37 -14.17 25.07 -19.46
N ASN A 38 -15.50 25.11 -19.61
CA ASN A 38 -16.43 25.68 -18.63
C ASN A 38 -16.97 24.65 -17.62
N PHE A 39 -16.49 23.40 -17.62
CA PHE A 39 -16.87 22.39 -16.64
C PHE A 39 -16.68 22.93 -15.22
N GLN A 40 -17.71 22.81 -14.36
CA GLN A 40 -17.73 23.32 -12.98
C GLN A 40 -17.58 24.84 -12.82
N LYS A 41 -17.31 25.60 -13.88
CA LYS A 41 -17.12 27.07 -13.79
C LYS A 41 -18.45 27.84 -13.87
N ASN A 42 -19.36 27.39 -14.72
CA ASN A 42 -20.64 28.07 -14.93
C ASN A 42 -21.69 27.18 -15.62
N LYS A 43 -22.93 27.69 -15.76
CA LYS A 43 -24.05 26.97 -16.41
C LYS A 43 -23.83 26.61 -17.89
N LYS A 44 -22.79 27.12 -18.54
CA LYS A 44 -22.48 26.84 -19.95
C LYS A 44 -21.65 25.58 -20.12
N GLY A 45 -20.97 25.12 -19.06
CA GLY A 45 -20.20 23.88 -19.05
C GLY A 45 -21.07 22.63 -19.02
N TYR A 46 -20.44 21.49 -19.13
CA TYR A 46 -21.07 20.22 -18.82
C TYR A 46 -21.39 20.14 -17.32
N LYS A 47 -22.55 19.60 -16.99
CA LYS A 47 -22.90 19.34 -15.60
C LYS A 47 -22.51 17.94 -15.18
N TYR A 48 -22.67 16.98 -16.07
CA TYR A 48 -22.43 15.56 -15.83
C TYR A 48 -21.52 14.96 -16.90
N PHE A 49 -20.73 13.98 -16.53
CA PHE A 49 -19.84 13.27 -17.45
C PHE A 49 -20.56 12.64 -18.64
N CYS A 50 -21.74 12.05 -18.39
CA CYS A 50 -22.51 11.39 -19.47
C CYS A 50 -22.88 12.35 -20.61
N GLU A 51 -23.16 13.63 -20.34
CA GLU A 51 -23.45 14.61 -21.39
C GLU A 51 -22.26 14.80 -22.35
N PHE A 52 -21.04 14.81 -21.81
CA PHE A 52 -19.82 14.90 -22.60
C PHE A 52 -19.56 13.61 -23.39
N LEU A 53 -19.74 12.45 -22.75
CA LEU A 53 -19.57 11.16 -23.39
C LEU A 53 -20.56 11.00 -24.56
N ASP A 54 -21.82 11.36 -24.37
CA ASP A 54 -22.85 11.31 -25.43
C ASP A 54 -22.46 12.17 -26.65
N ASP A 55 -21.87 13.34 -26.44
CA ASP A 55 -21.42 14.21 -27.51
C ASP A 55 -20.24 13.60 -28.28
N ILE A 56 -19.28 13.00 -27.60
CA ILE A 56 -18.12 12.36 -28.24
C ILE A 56 -18.55 11.12 -29.00
N LEU A 57 -19.46 10.31 -28.45
CA LEU A 57 -20.01 9.15 -29.17
C LEU A 57 -20.87 9.55 -30.36
N LEU A 58 -21.66 10.63 -30.25
CA LEU A 58 -22.38 11.19 -31.39
C LEU A 58 -21.42 11.60 -32.51
N PHE A 59 -20.33 12.27 -32.16
CA PHE A 59 -19.30 12.66 -33.13
C PHE A 59 -18.68 11.43 -33.79
N GLN A 60 -18.30 10.41 -33.04
CA GLN A 60 -17.76 9.16 -33.58
C GLN A 60 -18.74 8.50 -34.55
N ASN A 61 -20.02 8.38 -34.17
CA ASN A 61 -21.04 7.81 -35.02
C ASN A 61 -21.21 8.58 -36.35
N CYS A 62 -21.20 9.91 -36.32
CA CYS A 62 -21.26 10.72 -37.53
C CYS A 62 -20.02 10.52 -38.45
N VAL A 63 -18.84 10.42 -37.86
CA VAL A 63 -17.60 10.13 -38.60
C VAL A 63 -17.67 8.74 -39.25
N LEU A 64 -18.11 7.74 -38.53
CA LEU A 64 -18.27 6.37 -39.06
C LEU A 64 -19.30 6.29 -40.18
N GLN A 65 -20.42 7.01 -40.09
CA GLN A 65 -21.44 7.05 -41.15
C GLN A 65 -20.91 7.68 -42.45
N ILE A 66 -20.07 8.71 -42.36
CA ILE A 66 -19.58 9.43 -43.54
C ILE A 66 -18.38 8.73 -44.18
N PHE A 67 -17.46 8.24 -43.37
CA PHE A 67 -16.17 7.73 -43.84
C PHE A 67 -16.04 6.21 -43.79
N GLY A 68 -17.02 5.51 -43.18
CA GLY A 68 -17.04 4.06 -43.01
C GLY A 68 -15.96 3.52 -42.06
N ALA A 69 -15.93 2.19 -41.94
CA ALA A 69 -15.02 1.50 -41.01
C ALA A 69 -13.51 1.60 -41.34
N LYS A 70 -13.16 2.25 -42.47
CA LYS A 70 -11.76 2.47 -42.85
C LYS A 70 -11.00 3.44 -41.92
N ILE A 71 -11.72 4.10 -41.00
CA ILE A 71 -11.14 5.03 -40.00
C ILE A 71 -10.97 4.34 -38.63
N GLN A 72 -10.78 3.03 -38.58
CA GLN A 72 -10.42 2.34 -37.34
C GLN A 72 -8.94 2.64 -36.94
N ASN A 73 -8.68 2.72 -35.64
CA ASN A 73 -7.38 3.07 -35.05
C ASN A 73 -6.92 4.53 -35.28
N THR A 74 -7.86 5.44 -35.24
CA THR A 74 -7.59 6.88 -35.36
C THR A 74 -7.26 7.53 -34.00
N LYS A 75 -6.79 8.79 -34.06
CA LYS A 75 -6.67 9.63 -32.85
C LYS A 75 -8.00 9.76 -32.08
N LEU A 76 -9.14 9.61 -32.77
CA LEU A 76 -10.46 9.66 -32.16
C LEU A 76 -10.72 8.44 -31.30
N ASP A 77 -10.38 7.24 -31.77
CA ASP A 77 -10.57 6.00 -31.00
C ASP A 77 -9.70 6.02 -29.75
N ASN A 78 -8.41 6.41 -29.88
CA ASN A 78 -7.52 6.58 -28.74
C ASN A 78 -8.04 7.62 -27.74
N PHE A 79 -8.63 8.72 -28.24
CA PHE A 79 -9.23 9.73 -27.36
C PHE A 79 -10.45 9.20 -26.62
N ILE A 80 -11.30 8.44 -27.29
CA ILE A 80 -12.47 7.80 -26.68
C ILE A 80 -12.05 6.79 -25.61
N GLU A 81 -11.02 5.99 -25.86
CA GLU A 81 -10.44 5.09 -24.85
C GLU A 81 -9.97 5.86 -23.61
N LEU A 82 -9.28 6.99 -23.79
CA LEU A 82 -8.89 7.87 -22.69
C LEU A 82 -10.11 8.43 -21.95
N VAL A 83 -11.17 8.83 -22.66
CA VAL A 83 -12.41 9.31 -22.05
C VAL A 83 -13.06 8.22 -21.19
N TYR A 84 -13.12 6.97 -21.66
CA TYR A 84 -13.62 5.85 -20.87
C TYR A 84 -12.74 5.47 -19.68
N GLN A 85 -11.43 5.67 -19.82
CA GLN A 85 -10.46 5.34 -18.77
C GLN A 85 -10.47 6.37 -17.64
N PHE A 86 -10.47 7.64 -17.98
CA PHE A 86 -10.27 8.73 -17.03
C PHE A 86 -11.54 9.48 -16.65
N GLU A 87 -12.61 9.35 -17.44
CA GLU A 87 -13.88 10.08 -17.25
C GLU A 87 -13.60 11.57 -16.92
N PHE A 88 -14.33 12.17 -15.97
CA PHE A 88 -14.01 13.52 -15.45
C PHE A 88 -13.22 13.49 -14.13
N HIS A 89 -13.07 12.33 -13.52
CA HIS A 89 -12.35 12.19 -12.26
C HIS A 89 -10.82 12.15 -12.43
N GLY A 90 -10.31 11.75 -13.57
CA GLY A 90 -8.88 11.62 -13.85
C GLY A 90 -8.20 10.47 -13.08
N VAL A 91 -8.44 10.35 -11.77
CA VAL A 91 -7.93 9.29 -10.90
C VAL A 91 -9.05 8.80 -9.98
N SER A 92 -9.30 7.49 -9.98
CA SER A 92 -10.27 6.88 -9.06
C SER A 92 -9.80 6.94 -7.62
N LEU A 93 -10.70 7.22 -6.70
CA LEU A 93 -10.44 7.31 -5.26
C LEU A 93 -10.89 6.05 -4.54
N ASP A 94 -10.20 5.73 -3.45
CA ASP A 94 -10.63 4.75 -2.47
C ASP A 94 -11.09 5.46 -1.20
N ILE A 95 -12.25 5.05 -0.69
CA ILE A 95 -12.74 5.47 0.62
C ILE A 95 -12.26 4.44 1.63
N ARG A 96 -11.70 4.86 2.77
CA ARG A 96 -11.29 3.95 3.84
C ARG A 96 -11.96 4.30 5.15
N GLN A 97 -12.52 3.28 5.83
CA GLN A 97 -13.10 3.44 7.16
C GLN A 97 -12.70 2.26 8.06
N ASN A 98 -12.79 2.44 9.36
CA ASN A 98 -12.52 1.42 10.36
C ASN A 98 -13.80 0.66 10.73
N SER A 99 -13.70 -0.67 10.86
CA SER A 99 -14.84 -1.53 11.23
C SER A 99 -15.48 -1.14 12.55
N SER A 100 -14.68 -0.72 13.54
CA SER A 100 -15.20 -0.28 14.84
C SER A 100 -16.13 0.92 14.74
N ILE A 101 -15.87 1.86 13.82
CA ILE A 101 -16.73 3.04 13.59
C ILE A 101 -18.04 2.62 12.94
N ILE A 102 -17.98 1.74 11.93
CA ILE A 102 -19.17 1.20 11.27
C ILE A 102 -20.04 0.42 12.26
N ASN A 103 -19.42 -0.37 13.13
CA ASN A 103 -20.12 -1.21 14.11
C ASN A 103 -20.70 -0.39 15.28
N ALA A 104 -20.06 0.70 15.69
CA ALA A 104 -20.54 1.57 16.76
C ALA A 104 -21.81 2.34 16.37
N LYS A 105 -22.01 2.63 15.08
CA LYS A 105 -23.18 3.38 14.55
C LYS A 105 -23.42 4.73 15.23
N SER A 106 -22.36 5.33 15.76
CA SER A 106 -22.43 6.59 16.54
C SER A 106 -21.08 7.31 16.51
N GLY A 107 -21.07 8.58 16.91
CA GLY A 107 -19.88 9.42 16.94
C GLY A 107 -19.68 10.25 15.67
N SER A 108 -18.83 11.29 15.76
CA SER A 108 -18.61 12.24 14.67
C SER A 108 -18.08 11.54 13.39
N GLU A 109 -17.11 10.65 13.52
CA GLU A 109 -16.53 9.94 12.38
C GLU A 109 -17.55 9.04 11.65
N TYR A 110 -18.52 8.47 12.38
CA TYR A 110 -19.61 7.71 11.77
C TYR A 110 -20.55 8.63 10.98
N PHE A 111 -20.94 9.77 11.54
CA PHE A 111 -21.83 10.73 10.86
C PHE A 111 -21.16 11.40 9.66
N ASP A 112 -19.85 11.68 9.74
CA ASP A 112 -19.07 12.18 8.60
C ASP A 112 -19.02 11.15 7.47
N PHE A 113 -18.88 9.86 7.81
CA PHE A 113 -18.95 8.79 6.83
C PHE A 113 -20.34 8.64 6.20
N GLU A 114 -21.42 8.71 6.99
CA GLU A 114 -22.78 8.72 6.45
C GLU A 114 -23.02 9.89 5.49
N LYS A 115 -22.50 11.07 5.83
CA LYS A 115 -22.60 12.26 4.96
C LYS A 115 -21.90 12.01 3.64
N LEU A 116 -20.69 11.45 3.67
CA LEU A 116 -19.95 11.07 2.45
C LEU A 116 -20.74 10.07 1.60
N LEU A 117 -21.33 9.02 2.20
CA LEU A 117 -22.11 8.03 1.47
C LEU A 117 -23.31 8.66 0.73
N LYS A 118 -23.95 9.69 1.30
CA LYS A 118 -25.05 10.42 0.66
C LYS A 118 -24.61 11.22 -0.56
N GLU A 119 -23.36 11.68 -0.60
CA GLU A 119 -22.81 12.47 -1.69
C GLU A 119 -22.31 11.60 -2.87
N ILE A 120 -21.96 10.33 -2.64
CA ILE A 120 -21.41 9.42 -3.67
C ILE A 120 -22.25 9.38 -4.95
N PRO A 121 -23.59 9.20 -4.93
CA PRO A 121 -24.37 9.10 -6.16
C PRO A 121 -24.33 10.36 -7.03
N GLU A 122 -24.27 11.53 -6.41
CA GLU A 122 -24.16 12.79 -7.16
C GLU A 122 -22.75 13.00 -7.71
N LEU A 123 -21.72 12.66 -6.92
CA LEU A 123 -20.33 12.71 -7.37
C LEU A 123 -20.08 11.74 -8.56
N GLN A 124 -20.68 10.55 -8.53
CA GLN A 124 -20.62 9.62 -9.66
C GLN A 124 -21.30 10.17 -10.91
N LYS A 125 -22.42 10.89 -10.80
CA LYS A 125 -23.02 11.55 -11.96
C LYS A 125 -22.12 12.63 -12.54
N VAL A 126 -21.54 13.45 -11.66
CA VAL A 126 -20.71 14.60 -12.07
C VAL A 126 -19.41 14.13 -12.72
N TYR A 127 -18.68 13.22 -12.07
CA TYR A 127 -17.31 12.87 -12.44
C TYR A 127 -17.18 11.54 -13.19
N GLY A 128 -18.25 10.74 -13.23
CA GLY A 128 -18.26 9.40 -13.81
C GLY A 128 -18.35 8.30 -12.76
N ASP A 129 -18.82 7.13 -13.17
CA ASP A 129 -19.11 6.02 -12.24
C ASP A 129 -17.86 5.45 -11.56
N LYS A 130 -16.69 5.62 -12.16
CA LYS A 130 -15.41 5.11 -11.65
C LYS A 130 -14.69 6.06 -10.69
N VAL A 131 -15.28 7.21 -10.34
CA VAL A 131 -14.68 8.16 -9.39
C VAL A 131 -14.35 7.51 -8.03
N PHE A 132 -15.15 6.54 -7.58
CA PHE A 132 -14.86 5.71 -6.41
C PHE A 132 -14.70 4.25 -6.82
N ASN A 133 -13.51 3.70 -6.59
CA ASN A 133 -13.23 2.31 -6.95
C ASN A 133 -13.64 1.36 -5.82
N SER A 134 -13.22 1.63 -4.58
CA SER A 134 -13.51 0.76 -3.43
C SER A 134 -13.84 1.54 -2.17
N ILE A 135 -14.61 0.90 -1.29
CA ILE A 135 -14.72 1.25 0.13
C ILE A 135 -13.96 0.19 0.91
N ILE A 136 -12.79 0.55 1.42
CA ILE A 136 -11.89 -0.33 2.15
C ILE A 136 -12.27 -0.30 3.64
N LEU A 137 -12.57 -1.46 4.21
CA LEU A 137 -12.87 -1.60 5.62
C LEU A 137 -11.64 -2.15 6.37
N SER A 138 -10.95 -1.27 7.10
CA SER A 138 -9.80 -1.68 7.93
C SER A 138 -10.25 -2.37 9.22
N MET A 139 -9.39 -3.22 9.78
CA MET A 139 -9.67 -4.06 10.95
C MET A 139 -10.92 -4.93 10.73
N THR A 140 -10.97 -5.61 9.57
CA THR A 140 -12.04 -6.56 9.27
C THR A 140 -11.75 -7.88 9.95
N ASN A 141 -12.51 -8.21 11.01
CA ASN A 141 -12.31 -9.40 11.83
C ASN A 141 -13.38 -10.47 11.57
N SER A 142 -14.47 -10.10 10.91
CA SER A 142 -15.58 -11.01 10.61
C SER A 142 -16.35 -10.63 9.35
N GLU A 143 -17.14 -11.56 8.83
CA GLU A 143 -18.11 -11.30 7.76
C GLU A 143 -19.12 -10.22 8.13
N LYS A 144 -19.46 -10.09 9.41
CA LYS A 144 -20.44 -9.10 9.91
C LYS A 144 -19.98 -7.67 9.66
N ASP A 145 -18.68 -7.43 9.71
CA ASP A 145 -18.11 -6.10 9.49
C ASP A 145 -18.43 -5.62 8.05
N ILE A 146 -18.21 -6.49 7.06
CA ILE A 146 -18.54 -6.19 5.65
C ILE A 146 -20.05 -6.14 5.42
N LEU A 147 -20.81 -7.01 6.05
CA LEU A 147 -22.30 -6.98 5.93
C LEU A 147 -22.89 -5.71 6.55
N ASN A 148 -22.34 -5.22 7.65
CA ASN A 148 -22.74 -3.94 8.23
C ASN A 148 -22.42 -2.77 7.29
N LEU A 149 -21.22 -2.76 6.68
CA LEU A 149 -20.85 -1.78 5.67
C LEU A 149 -21.78 -1.86 4.44
N PHE A 150 -22.07 -3.06 3.94
CA PHE A 150 -23.00 -3.24 2.83
C PHE A 150 -24.41 -2.70 3.12
N ASN A 151 -24.91 -2.98 4.32
CA ASN A 151 -26.24 -2.51 4.73
C ASN A 151 -26.32 -0.99 4.84
N ILE A 152 -25.26 -0.33 5.34
CA ILE A 152 -25.24 1.13 5.41
C ILE A 152 -25.10 1.76 4.02
N CYS A 153 -24.29 1.16 3.13
CA CYS A 153 -24.20 1.63 1.75
C CYS A 153 -25.53 1.55 1.02
N LYS A 154 -26.28 0.45 1.14
CA LYS A 154 -27.61 0.29 0.53
C LYS A 154 -28.64 1.34 0.98
N LYS A 155 -28.46 1.93 2.15
CA LYS A 155 -29.35 2.97 2.66
C LYS A 155 -29.23 4.28 1.89
N TYR A 156 -28.05 4.57 1.33
CA TYR A 156 -27.73 5.87 0.73
C TYR A 156 -27.33 5.81 -0.75
N ILE A 157 -26.90 4.65 -1.24
CA ILE A 157 -26.38 4.47 -2.59
C ILE A 157 -27.22 3.40 -3.31
N PRO A 158 -27.70 3.66 -4.54
CA PRO A 158 -28.31 2.62 -5.37
C PRO A 158 -27.39 1.40 -5.47
N THR A 159 -27.95 0.20 -5.34
CA THR A 159 -27.15 -1.03 -5.17
C THR A 159 -26.14 -1.24 -6.31
N GLU A 160 -26.52 -0.93 -7.54
CA GLU A 160 -25.69 -1.02 -8.74
C GLU A 160 -24.50 -0.02 -8.73
N LYS A 161 -24.63 1.08 -7.99
CA LYS A 161 -23.62 2.15 -7.88
C LYS A 161 -22.75 2.07 -6.63
N ILE A 162 -22.98 1.11 -5.74
CA ILE A 162 -22.11 0.89 -4.57
C ILE A 162 -20.70 0.52 -5.08
N PRO A 163 -19.62 1.23 -4.67
CA PRO A 163 -18.24 0.83 -4.97
C PRO A 163 -17.93 -0.60 -4.50
N SER A 164 -16.80 -1.17 -4.91
CA SER A 164 -16.35 -2.46 -4.37
C SER A 164 -16.18 -2.37 -2.86
N LEU A 165 -16.71 -3.35 -2.12
CA LEU A 165 -16.54 -3.42 -0.66
C LEU A 165 -15.36 -4.34 -0.36
N THR A 166 -14.25 -3.74 0.10
CA THR A 166 -12.95 -4.41 0.20
C THR A 166 -12.59 -4.64 1.67
N PRO A 167 -12.68 -5.87 2.19
CA PRO A 167 -12.13 -6.20 3.50
C PRO A 167 -10.61 -6.01 3.48
N LEU A 168 -10.06 -5.33 4.50
CA LEU A 168 -8.63 -5.27 4.75
C LEU A 168 -8.30 -6.21 5.90
N ILE A 169 -7.55 -7.25 5.60
CA ILE A 169 -7.07 -8.27 6.53
C ILE A 169 -5.63 -7.91 6.92
N GLU A 170 -5.39 -7.57 8.17
CA GLU A 170 -4.14 -6.91 8.55
C GLU A 170 -3.46 -7.43 9.83
N GLU A 171 -4.07 -8.31 10.61
CA GLU A 171 -3.44 -8.96 11.77
C GLU A 171 -3.16 -10.45 11.48
N ILE A 172 -2.23 -11.07 12.20
CA ILE A 172 -1.78 -12.44 11.91
C ILE A 172 -2.93 -13.45 12.08
N GLU A 173 -3.77 -13.27 13.10
CA GLU A 173 -4.89 -14.18 13.36
C GLU A 173 -5.97 -14.08 12.28
N GLU A 174 -6.30 -12.86 11.84
CA GLU A 174 -7.25 -12.64 10.75
C GLU A 174 -6.71 -13.18 9.42
N LEU A 175 -5.41 -13.05 9.14
CA LEU A 175 -4.79 -13.63 7.95
C LEU A 175 -4.95 -15.17 7.93
N LYS A 176 -4.76 -15.84 9.07
CA LYS A 176 -4.96 -17.29 9.19
C LYS A 176 -6.40 -17.69 8.93
N ASN A 177 -7.35 -16.88 9.41
CA ASN A 177 -8.79 -17.17 9.36
C ASN A 177 -9.52 -16.50 8.17
N SER A 178 -8.82 -15.80 7.31
CA SER A 178 -9.38 -14.98 6.22
C SER A 178 -10.32 -15.72 5.28
N HIS A 179 -10.04 -16.99 4.99
CA HIS A 179 -10.90 -17.85 4.16
C HIS A 179 -12.25 -18.13 4.84
N LEU A 180 -12.30 -18.28 6.18
CA LEU A 180 -13.56 -18.48 6.92
C LEU A 180 -14.43 -17.22 6.88
N ILE A 181 -13.81 -16.04 6.94
CA ILE A 181 -14.52 -14.75 6.80
C ILE A 181 -15.21 -14.70 5.44
N LEU A 182 -14.48 -15.02 4.36
CA LEU A 182 -15.04 -14.99 3.00
C LEU A 182 -16.08 -16.09 2.77
N GLN A 183 -15.87 -17.30 3.29
CA GLN A 183 -16.85 -18.39 3.22
C GLN A 183 -18.20 -17.95 3.77
N LYS A 184 -18.20 -17.37 4.97
CA LYS A 184 -19.43 -16.85 5.60
C LYS A 184 -20.02 -15.67 4.81
N LEU A 185 -19.17 -14.79 4.29
CA LEU A 185 -19.60 -13.65 3.49
C LEU A 185 -20.30 -14.10 2.20
N PHE A 186 -19.72 -15.07 1.48
CA PHE A 186 -20.30 -15.62 0.25
C PHE A 186 -21.56 -16.47 0.49
N SER A 187 -21.71 -17.03 1.70
CA SER A 187 -22.94 -17.73 2.11
C SER A 187 -24.13 -16.79 2.33
N ASN A 188 -23.90 -15.48 2.47
CA ASN A 188 -24.96 -14.50 2.58
C ASN A 188 -25.60 -14.24 1.22
N LYS A 189 -26.87 -14.66 1.03
CA LYS A 189 -27.59 -14.60 -0.25
C LYS A 189 -27.65 -13.18 -0.84
N GLN A 190 -27.85 -12.16 -0.02
CA GLN A 190 -27.98 -10.77 -0.50
C GLN A 190 -26.62 -10.25 -1.01
N TYR A 191 -25.57 -10.48 -0.23
CA TYR A 191 -24.22 -10.08 -0.61
C TYR A 191 -23.72 -10.84 -1.85
N ARG A 192 -23.94 -12.15 -1.89
CA ARG A 192 -23.59 -12.99 -3.06
C ARG A 192 -24.30 -12.53 -4.34
N SER A 193 -25.61 -12.18 -4.23
CA SER A 193 -26.36 -11.60 -5.35
C SER A 193 -25.82 -10.23 -5.78
N PHE A 194 -25.37 -9.39 -4.85
CA PHE A 194 -24.74 -8.13 -5.17
C PHE A 194 -23.44 -8.31 -5.96
N ILE A 195 -22.56 -9.21 -5.53
CA ILE A 195 -21.31 -9.53 -6.26
C ILE A 195 -21.64 -10.03 -7.67
N ALA A 196 -22.55 -10.99 -7.81
CA ALA A 196 -22.89 -11.58 -9.10
C ALA A 196 -23.46 -10.55 -10.09
N LYS A 197 -24.40 -9.72 -9.63
CA LYS A 197 -25.13 -8.81 -10.52
C LYS A 197 -24.35 -7.54 -10.86
N PHE A 198 -23.54 -7.03 -9.94
CA PHE A 198 -22.99 -5.67 -10.04
C PHE A 198 -21.46 -5.62 -9.95
N LYS A 199 -20.80 -6.75 -9.66
CA LYS A 199 -19.33 -6.82 -9.52
C LYS A 199 -18.70 -7.91 -10.40
N ASN A 200 -19.42 -8.44 -11.38
CA ASN A 200 -18.94 -9.47 -12.32
C ASN A 200 -18.35 -10.69 -11.58
N ASP A 201 -19.02 -11.14 -10.51
CA ASP A 201 -18.53 -12.20 -9.63
C ASP A 201 -17.10 -11.97 -9.09
N ASN A 202 -16.70 -10.71 -8.88
CA ASN A 202 -15.37 -10.36 -8.36
C ASN A 202 -15.44 -9.79 -6.95
N GLN A 203 -14.61 -10.32 -6.06
CA GLN A 203 -14.37 -9.80 -4.71
C GLN A 203 -12.94 -9.31 -4.60
N GLU A 204 -12.77 -8.02 -4.33
CA GLU A 204 -11.47 -7.46 -3.95
C GLU A 204 -11.20 -7.70 -2.47
N VAL A 205 -9.98 -8.14 -2.13
CA VAL A 205 -9.51 -8.34 -0.76
C VAL A 205 -8.18 -7.64 -0.58
N MET A 206 -8.10 -6.73 0.38
CA MET A 206 -6.86 -6.02 0.68
C MET A 206 -6.07 -6.75 1.76
N LEU A 207 -4.77 -6.94 1.52
CA LEU A 207 -3.84 -7.58 2.44
C LEU A 207 -2.96 -6.53 3.11
N GLY A 208 -2.93 -6.55 4.44
CA GLY A 208 -2.17 -5.61 5.25
C GLY A 208 -0.77 -6.14 5.57
N TYR A 209 0.25 -5.44 5.10
CA TYR A 209 1.66 -5.79 5.34
C TYR A 209 2.22 -5.11 6.58
N SER A 210 1.88 -3.84 6.79
CA SER A 210 2.45 -3.02 7.87
C SER A 210 1.99 -3.47 9.25
N ASP A 211 0.69 -3.68 9.40
CA ASP A 211 0.09 -4.05 10.68
C ASP A 211 0.40 -5.50 11.02
N SER A 212 0.37 -6.43 10.05
CA SER A 212 0.79 -7.82 10.24
C SER A 212 2.27 -7.95 10.62
N ASN A 213 3.15 -7.12 10.03
CA ASN A 213 4.55 -7.09 10.41
C ASN A 213 4.74 -6.56 11.84
N LYS A 214 4.04 -5.49 12.20
CA LYS A 214 4.06 -4.99 13.58
C LYS A 214 3.55 -6.03 14.58
N ASP A 215 2.56 -6.81 14.21
CA ASP A 215 1.98 -7.86 15.06
C ASP A 215 2.90 -9.08 15.18
N GLY A 216 3.47 -9.58 14.09
CA GLY A 216 4.15 -10.87 14.06
C GLY A 216 5.62 -10.88 13.64
N GLY A 217 6.21 -9.74 13.25
CA GLY A 217 7.54 -9.65 12.64
C GLY A 217 7.56 -10.06 11.17
N ILE A 218 8.69 -9.79 10.49
CA ILE A 218 8.78 -9.83 9.03
C ILE A 218 8.52 -11.23 8.44
N ILE A 219 9.10 -12.29 8.98
CA ILE A 219 8.95 -13.65 8.44
C ILE A 219 7.52 -14.14 8.63
N SER A 220 6.97 -13.97 9.84
CA SER A 220 5.61 -14.40 10.13
C SER A 220 4.58 -13.62 9.31
N SER A 221 4.74 -12.31 9.18
CA SER A 221 3.87 -11.49 8.35
C SER A 221 3.88 -11.97 6.89
N GLN A 222 5.06 -12.07 6.26
CA GLN A 222 5.17 -12.48 4.85
C GLN A 222 4.60 -13.87 4.60
N TRP A 223 4.88 -14.83 5.51
CA TRP A 223 4.36 -16.19 5.40
C TRP A 223 2.84 -16.26 5.55
N ASN A 224 2.26 -15.56 6.54
CA ASN A 224 0.81 -15.57 6.72
C ASN A 224 0.08 -14.83 5.60
N VAL A 225 0.64 -13.75 5.05
CA VAL A 225 0.12 -13.10 3.84
C VAL A 225 0.15 -14.05 2.64
N TYR A 226 1.24 -14.80 2.45
CA TYR A 226 1.37 -15.79 1.39
C TYR A 226 0.32 -16.91 1.50
N ASN A 227 0.13 -17.47 2.72
CA ASN A 227 -0.87 -18.49 2.99
C ASN A 227 -2.30 -17.97 2.83
N ALA A 228 -2.57 -16.75 3.32
CA ALA A 228 -3.88 -16.12 3.20
C ALA A 228 -4.30 -16.00 1.73
N GLN A 229 -3.38 -15.59 0.85
CA GLN A 229 -3.68 -15.51 -0.58
C GLN A 229 -4.15 -16.86 -1.15
N ILE A 230 -3.45 -17.95 -0.83
CA ILE A 230 -3.81 -19.28 -1.31
C ILE A 230 -5.18 -19.69 -0.79
N ASN A 231 -5.43 -19.49 0.50
CA ASN A 231 -6.67 -19.94 1.14
C ASN A 231 -7.87 -19.10 0.69
N ILE A 232 -7.71 -17.77 0.58
CA ILE A 232 -8.72 -16.86 0.04
C ILE A 232 -9.03 -17.21 -1.41
N PHE A 233 -8.02 -17.47 -2.24
CA PHE A 233 -8.21 -17.80 -3.65
C PHE A 233 -8.94 -19.13 -3.83
N LYS A 234 -8.59 -20.15 -3.03
CA LYS A 234 -9.32 -21.44 -3.00
C LYS A 234 -10.79 -21.24 -2.62
N GLU A 235 -11.06 -20.41 -1.62
CA GLU A 235 -12.43 -20.12 -1.18
C GLU A 235 -13.23 -19.41 -2.29
N GLY A 236 -12.59 -18.46 -2.99
CA GLY A 236 -13.19 -17.84 -4.18
C GLY A 236 -13.58 -18.87 -5.25
N LEU A 237 -12.66 -19.76 -5.61
CA LEU A 237 -12.92 -20.83 -6.58
C LEU A 237 -14.09 -21.73 -6.15
N SER A 238 -14.14 -22.12 -4.87
CA SER A 238 -15.21 -22.98 -4.33
C SER A 238 -16.60 -22.34 -4.39
N ASN A 239 -16.66 -21.01 -4.42
CA ASN A 239 -17.92 -20.23 -4.47
C ASN A 239 -18.19 -19.59 -5.85
N ASN A 240 -17.40 -19.91 -6.88
CA ASN A 240 -17.45 -19.27 -8.20
C ASN A 240 -17.37 -17.74 -8.10
N VAL A 241 -16.43 -17.25 -7.27
CA VAL A 241 -16.12 -15.83 -7.10
C VAL A 241 -14.66 -15.60 -7.48
N ASN A 242 -14.42 -14.69 -8.41
CA ASN A 242 -13.08 -14.24 -8.74
C ASN A 242 -12.52 -13.41 -7.60
N ILE A 243 -11.26 -13.63 -7.24
CA ILE A 243 -10.57 -12.85 -6.20
C ILE A 243 -9.57 -11.91 -6.86
N THR A 244 -9.67 -10.64 -6.52
CA THR A 244 -8.64 -9.64 -6.83
C THR A 244 -7.92 -9.25 -5.55
N PHE A 245 -6.61 -9.48 -5.49
CA PHE A 245 -5.83 -9.03 -4.35
C PHE A 245 -5.40 -7.58 -4.50
N PHE A 246 -5.65 -6.82 -3.44
CA PHE A 246 -5.13 -5.48 -3.27
C PHE A 246 -4.02 -5.51 -2.21
N HIS A 247 -2.78 -5.36 -2.66
CA HIS A 247 -1.62 -5.41 -1.77
C HIS A 247 -1.40 -4.04 -1.13
N GLY A 248 -1.73 -3.95 0.17
CA GLY A 248 -1.53 -2.76 1.00
C GLY A 248 -0.07 -2.54 1.36
N ARG A 249 0.80 -2.43 0.35
CA ARG A 249 2.24 -2.28 0.52
C ARG A 249 2.61 -0.84 0.88
N GLY A 250 3.58 -0.68 1.78
CA GLY A 250 4.20 0.61 2.07
C GLY A 250 5.52 0.80 1.32
N GLY A 251 6.17 1.95 1.55
CA GLY A 251 7.44 2.28 0.88
C GLY A 251 8.63 1.46 1.36
N THR A 252 8.61 0.97 2.60
CA THR A 252 9.71 0.20 3.19
C THR A 252 9.43 -1.30 3.18
N ILE A 253 10.49 -2.11 3.26
CA ILE A 253 10.42 -3.58 3.28
C ILE A 253 9.56 -4.09 4.42
N SER A 254 9.72 -3.54 5.62
CA SER A 254 8.90 -3.88 6.79
C SER A 254 7.40 -3.57 6.61
N ARG A 255 7.05 -2.84 5.57
CA ARG A 255 5.68 -2.54 5.16
C ARG A 255 5.29 -3.22 3.84
N GLY A 256 6.03 -4.25 3.44
CA GLY A 256 5.80 -4.97 2.18
C GLY A 256 6.40 -4.29 0.95
N GLY A 257 7.21 -3.24 1.12
CA GLY A 257 7.97 -2.58 0.04
C GLY A 257 9.03 -3.51 -0.57
N GLY A 258 9.68 -3.03 -1.61
CA GLY A 258 10.72 -3.76 -2.34
C GLY A 258 10.50 -3.67 -3.86
N PRO A 259 11.40 -4.27 -4.67
CA PRO A 259 11.26 -4.28 -6.12
C PRO A 259 9.93 -4.86 -6.56
N THR A 260 9.24 -4.18 -7.46
CA THR A 260 7.89 -4.58 -7.89
C THR A 260 7.90 -5.92 -8.60
N TYR A 261 8.87 -6.14 -9.50
CA TYR A 261 9.03 -7.39 -10.22
C TYR A 261 9.16 -8.58 -9.26
N ASP A 262 10.14 -8.54 -8.36
CA ASP A 262 10.43 -9.64 -7.43
C ASP A 262 9.24 -9.94 -6.51
N SER A 263 8.54 -8.90 -6.09
CA SER A 263 7.39 -9.07 -5.21
C SER A 263 6.16 -9.66 -5.90
N ILE A 264 5.98 -9.45 -7.22
CA ILE A 264 4.94 -10.12 -7.99
C ILE A 264 5.33 -11.57 -8.23
N SER A 265 6.57 -11.81 -8.64
CA SER A 265 7.08 -13.17 -8.90
C SER A 265 7.11 -14.07 -7.66
N ALA A 266 7.28 -13.46 -6.47
CA ALA A 266 7.23 -14.17 -5.19
C ALA A 266 5.80 -14.47 -4.67
N GLN A 267 4.75 -14.05 -5.38
CA GLN A 267 3.36 -14.40 -5.01
C GLN A 267 3.11 -15.91 -5.18
N PRO A 268 2.12 -16.47 -4.46
CA PRO A 268 1.74 -17.85 -4.67
C PRO A 268 1.32 -18.10 -6.13
N LYS A 269 1.93 -19.08 -6.78
CA LYS A 269 1.65 -19.39 -8.18
C LYS A 269 0.17 -19.68 -8.40
N GLY A 270 -0.43 -18.98 -9.37
CA GLY A 270 -1.85 -19.09 -9.73
C GLY A 270 -2.81 -18.25 -8.91
N THR A 271 -2.31 -17.40 -7.97
CA THR A 271 -3.16 -16.42 -7.27
C THR A 271 -3.17 -15.05 -7.94
N VAL A 272 -2.25 -14.79 -8.84
CA VAL A 272 -2.28 -13.62 -9.73
C VAL A 272 -3.27 -13.91 -10.86
N SER A 273 -4.44 -13.31 -10.81
CA SER A 273 -5.53 -13.52 -11.77
C SER A 273 -5.54 -12.47 -12.89
N SER A 274 -6.71 -12.02 -13.31
CA SER A 274 -6.85 -11.00 -14.36
C SER A 274 -6.44 -9.58 -13.92
N GLN A 275 -6.31 -9.35 -12.62
CA GLN A 275 -5.98 -8.05 -12.05
C GLN A 275 -5.10 -8.22 -10.82
N ILE A 276 -4.22 -7.26 -10.60
CA ILE A 276 -3.45 -7.10 -9.37
C ILE A 276 -3.43 -5.62 -9.00
N ARG A 277 -3.54 -5.32 -7.73
CA ARG A 277 -3.61 -3.94 -7.25
C ARG A 277 -2.61 -3.72 -6.12
N TYR A 278 -1.90 -2.58 -6.16
CA TYR A 278 -0.95 -2.19 -5.12
C TYR A 278 -1.22 -0.78 -4.63
N THR A 279 -0.95 -0.53 -3.34
CA THR A 279 -0.65 0.82 -2.89
C THR A 279 0.82 1.13 -3.15
N GLU A 280 1.10 2.36 -3.58
CA GLU A 280 2.43 2.94 -3.51
C GLU A 280 2.36 4.21 -2.67
N GLN A 281 3.32 4.41 -1.77
CA GLN A 281 3.39 5.59 -0.92
C GLN A 281 3.95 6.79 -1.71
N GLY A 282 3.65 8.02 -1.27
CA GLY A 282 4.05 9.23 -1.99
C GLY A 282 5.54 9.33 -2.30
N GLU A 283 6.41 8.91 -1.36
CA GLU A 283 7.85 8.85 -1.54
C GLU A 283 8.29 7.87 -2.64
N VAL A 284 7.61 6.72 -2.72
CA VAL A 284 7.87 5.71 -3.75
C VAL A 284 7.41 6.20 -5.12
N ILE A 285 6.26 6.90 -5.18
CA ILE A 285 5.74 7.50 -6.40
C ILE A 285 6.76 8.51 -6.96
N SER A 286 7.31 9.37 -6.09
CA SER A 286 8.33 10.34 -6.49
C SER A 286 9.60 9.68 -7.04
N ASP A 287 10.04 8.57 -6.43
CA ASP A 287 11.23 7.83 -6.88
C ASP A 287 10.99 7.08 -8.21
N LYS A 288 9.82 6.44 -8.37
CA LYS A 288 9.54 5.57 -9.51
C LYS A 288 9.02 6.31 -10.75
N TYR A 289 8.31 7.42 -10.56
CA TYR A 289 7.55 8.09 -11.61
C TYR A 289 7.92 9.56 -11.81
N SER A 290 9.07 10.00 -11.28
CA SER A 290 9.54 11.39 -11.39
C SER A 290 9.80 11.85 -12.82
N THR A 291 10.11 10.93 -13.72
CA THR A 291 10.27 11.20 -15.16
C THR A 291 9.49 10.18 -15.99
N ALA A 292 9.09 10.56 -17.19
CA ALA A 292 8.38 9.65 -18.10
C ALA A 292 9.16 8.36 -18.37
N TYR A 293 10.49 8.44 -18.51
CA TYR A 293 11.36 7.30 -18.73
C TYR A 293 11.35 6.32 -17.53
N LEU A 294 11.57 6.84 -16.32
CA LEU A 294 11.53 6.01 -15.11
C LEU A 294 10.15 5.40 -14.88
N GLY A 295 9.08 6.20 -15.13
CA GLY A 295 7.71 5.71 -15.03
C GLY A 295 7.44 4.56 -16.00
N PHE A 296 7.85 4.71 -17.26
CA PHE A 296 7.70 3.67 -18.28
C PHE A 296 8.43 2.39 -17.89
N GLU A 297 9.70 2.45 -17.47
CA GLU A 297 10.48 1.26 -17.08
C GLU A 297 9.88 0.56 -15.84
N ASN A 298 9.41 1.30 -14.83
CA ASN A 298 8.78 0.70 -13.66
C ASN A 298 7.44 0.02 -13.99
N ILE A 299 6.60 0.65 -14.83
CA ILE A 299 5.33 0.06 -15.29
C ILE A 299 5.61 -1.17 -16.15
N LYS A 300 6.57 -1.10 -17.07
CA LYS A 300 6.99 -2.23 -17.93
C LYS A 300 7.44 -3.43 -17.10
N LEU A 301 8.33 -3.24 -16.10
CA LEU A 301 8.78 -4.32 -15.22
C LEU A 301 7.62 -4.96 -14.44
N GLY A 302 6.73 -4.14 -13.89
CA GLY A 302 5.53 -4.62 -13.21
C GLY A 302 4.60 -5.40 -14.15
N SER A 303 4.40 -4.90 -15.37
CA SER A 303 3.57 -5.56 -16.39
C SER A 303 4.15 -6.90 -16.84
N ILE A 304 5.47 -6.98 -17.05
CA ILE A 304 6.15 -8.23 -17.41
C ILE A 304 5.96 -9.28 -16.30
N ALA A 305 6.19 -8.89 -15.04
CA ALA A 305 6.00 -9.81 -13.91
C ALA A 305 4.53 -10.28 -13.83
N PHE A 306 3.57 -9.36 -13.99
CA PHE A 306 2.15 -9.69 -13.99
C PHE A 306 1.79 -10.68 -15.13
N ILE A 307 2.22 -10.43 -16.35
CA ILE A 307 1.96 -11.31 -17.51
C ILE A 307 2.55 -12.71 -17.26
N ASN A 308 3.79 -12.78 -16.76
CA ASN A 308 4.45 -14.05 -16.47
C ASN A 308 3.71 -14.87 -15.40
N GLU A 309 3.12 -14.21 -14.40
CA GLU A 309 2.46 -14.89 -13.29
C GLU A 309 0.97 -15.16 -13.54
N SER A 310 0.28 -14.34 -14.35
CA SER A 310 -1.17 -14.47 -14.61
C SER A 310 -1.56 -15.76 -15.35
N GLY A 311 -0.63 -16.35 -16.11
CA GLY A 311 -0.84 -17.63 -16.81
C GLY A 311 -0.64 -18.88 -15.94
N ASN A 312 -0.17 -18.73 -14.70
CA ASN A 312 0.13 -19.87 -13.84
C ASN A 312 -1.15 -20.48 -13.25
N LYS A 313 -1.20 -21.82 -13.21
CA LYS A 313 -2.27 -22.54 -12.48
C LYS A 313 -1.97 -22.54 -10.97
N LEU A 314 -3.02 -22.46 -10.17
CA LEU A 314 -2.90 -22.55 -8.71
C LEU A 314 -2.20 -23.85 -8.30
N LYS A 315 -1.08 -23.73 -7.61
CA LYS A 315 -0.41 -24.86 -6.96
C LYS A 315 -1.05 -25.09 -5.58
N VAL A 316 -1.87 -26.13 -5.49
CA VAL A 316 -2.58 -26.51 -4.26
C VAL A 316 -1.61 -26.92 -3.14
N LYS A 317 -0.49 -27.59 -3.50
CA LYS A 317 0.56 -27.95 -2.55
C LYS A 317 1.65 -26.88 -2.56
N ILE A 318 1.90 -26.29 -1.41
CA ILE A 318 3.02 -25.36 -1.20
C ILE A 318 4.29 -26.21 -0.99
N PRO A 319 5.30 -26.07 -1.84
CA PRO A 319 6.57 -26.75 -1.59
C PRO A 319 7.13 -26.35 -0.23
N ASN A 320 7.64 -27.32 0.53
CA ASN A 320 8.27 -27.09 1.84
C ASN A 320 7.38 -26.37 2.89
N GLN A 321 6.04 -26.48 2.79
CA GLN A 321 5.09 -25.80 3.68
C GLN A 321 5.42 -26.00 5.16
N LYS A 322 5.74 -27.24 5.58
CA LYS A 322 6.09 -27.54 6.98
C LYS A 322 7.32 -26.77 7.45
N PHE A 323 8.33 -26.65 6.61
CA PHE A 323 9.54 -25.88 6.90
C PHE A 323 9.24 -24.38 7.03
N LEU A 324 8.50 -23.82 6.09
CA LEU A 324 8.15 -22.40 6.08
C LEU A 324 7.23 -22.04 7.25
N GLN A 325 6.31 -22.93 7.61
CA GLN A 325 5.46 -22.74 8.80
C GLN A 325 6.30 -22.73 10.08
N GLU A 326 7.22 -23.69 10.23
CA GLU A 326 8.09 -23.74 11.40
C GLU A 326 9.03 -22.54 11.51
N LEU A 327 9.58 -22.10 10.38
CA LEU A 327 10.37 -20.86 10.28
C LEU A 327 9.56 -19.65 10.74
N SER A 328 8.33 -19.54 10.27
CA SER A 328 7.39 -18.48 10.65
C SER A 328 7.07 -18.52 12.15
N ASP A 329 6.76 -19.70 12.70
CA ASP A 329 6.40 -19.86 14.09
C ASP A 329 7.56 -19.51 15.04
N LYS A 330 8.78 -19.89 14.68
CA LYS A 330 10.00 -19.54 15.45
C LYS A 330 10.28 -18.04 15.41
N SER A 331 10.13 -17.42 14.26
CA SER A 331 10.27 -15.97 14.12
C SER A 331 9.20 -15.21 14.92
N TYR A 332 7.96 -15.67 14.85
CA TYR A 332 6.84 -15.11 15.62
C TYR A 332 7.09 -15.15 17.13
N GLN A 333 7.52 -16.31 17.64
CA GLN A 333 7.83 -16.49 19.07
C GLN A 333 8.90 -15.49 19.53
N GLU A 334 10.01 -15.38 18.80
CA GLU A 334 11.10 -14.46 19.12
C GLU A 334 10.62 -13.00 19.06
N TYR A 335 9.95 -12.62 17.97
CA TYR A 335 9.44 -11.25 17.82
C TYR A 335 8.43 -10.89 18.93
N ARG A 336 7.50 -11.78 19.26
CA ARG A 336 6.48 -11.51 20.30
C ARG A 336 7.11 -11.43 21.69
N SER A 337 8.08 -12.27 22.00
CA SER A 337 8.83 -12.20 23.25
C SER A 337 9.49 -10.82 23.44
N PHE A 338 10.10 -10.28 22.38
CA PHE A 338 10.67 -8.95 22.35
C PHE A 338 9.60 -7.85 22.44
N PHE A 339 8.53 -7.94 21.61
CA PHE A 339 7.49 -6.93 21.55
C PHE A 339 6.70 -6.77 22.85
N THR A 340 6.59 -7.84 23.66
CA THR A 340 5.91 -7.83 24.96
C THR A 340 6.84 -7.55 26.14
N ASP A 341 8.12 -7.32 25.89
CA ASP A 341 9.06 -6.96 26.94
C ASP A 341 8.63 -5.64 27.61
N PRO A 342 8.47 -5.62 28.95
CA PRO A 342 7.97 -4.44 29.68
C PRO A 342 8.88 -3.21 29.53
N ASN A 343 10.17 -3.40 29.28
CA ASN A 343 11.14 -2.32 29.14
C ASN A 343 11.15 -1.73 27.72
N LEU A 344 10.59 -2.44 26.73
CA LEU A 344 10.64 -2.03 25.35
C LEU A 344 9.91 -0.71 25.08
N ILE A 345 8.80 -0.44 25.76
CA ILE A 345 8.07 0.81 25.57
C ILE A 345 8.88 2.03 26.02
N ASN A 346 9.64 1.89 27.14
CA ASN A 346 10.53 2.94 27.62
C ASN A 346 11.68 3.17 26.64
N TYR A 347 12.30 2.08 26.18
CA TYR A 347 13.33 2.13 25.16
C TYR A 347 12.85 2.87 23.91
N PHE A 348 11.69 2.49 23.38
CA PHE A 348 11.12 3.06 22.16
C PHE A 348 10.74 4.54 22.33
N GLU A 349 10.01 4.89 23.38
CA GLU A 349 9.52 6.26 23.60
C GLU A 349 10.62 7.25 24.01
N LYS A 350 11.63 6.81 24.76
CA LYS A 350 12.73 7.68 25.24
C LYS A 350 13.91 7.69 24.28
N GLY A 351 14.19 6.57 23.61
CA GLY A 351 15.34 6.40 22.73
C GLY A 351 15.10 6.86 21.30
N THR A 352 13.82 6.99 20.85
CA THR A 352 13.49 7.39 19.49
C THR A 352 12.75 8.74 19.47
N PRO A 353 12.78 9.48 18.35
CA PRO A 353 12.02 10.72 18.21
C PRO A 353 10.53 10.49 17.93
N VAL A 354 9.96 9.31 18.24
CA VAL A 354 8.58 8.94 17.90
C VAL A 354 7.53 9.93 18.40
N LYS A 355 7.79 10.60 19.55
CA LYS A 355 6.87 11.60 20.11
C LYS A 355 6.78 12.87 19.25
N LEU A 356 7.83 13.19 18.50
CA LEU A 356 7.88 14.35 17.62
C LEU A 356 7.18 14.11 16.28
N LEU A 357 6.85 12.85 15.93
CA LEU A 357 6.18 12.54 14.68
C LEU A 357 4.77 13.16 14.57
N SER A 358 4.14 13.44 15.71
CA SER A 358 2.85 14.13 15.72
C SER A 358 2.94 15.62 15.32
N THR A 359 4.13 16.21 15.43
CA THR A 359 4.38 17.61 15.01
C THR A 359 4.86 17.70 13.56
N LEU A 360 5.30 16.59 13.01
CA LEU A 360 5.63 16.46 11.60
C LEU A 360 4.40 15.88 10.90
N ASN A 361 3.92 16.51 9.84
CA ASN A 361 2.78 16.02 9.04
C ASN A 361 3.17 14.75 8.24
N ILE A 362 3.76 13.77 8.94
CA ILE A 362 4.15 12.47 8.39
C ILE A 362 3.00 11.48 8.59
N GLY A 363 2.42 11.04 7.48
CA GLY A 363 1.26 10.17 7.48
C GLY A 363 -0.08 10.90 7.63
N SER A 364 -1.13 10.32 7.07
CA SER A 364 -2.48 10.90 7.05
C SER A 364 -3.29 10.70 8.34
N ARG A 365 -2.70 10.07 9.38
CA ARG A 365 -3.41 9.67 10.60
C ARG A 365 -2.60 9.96 11.86
N PRO A 366 -3.25 10.18 13.04
CA PRO A 366 -2.54 10.32 14.31
C PRO A 366 -1.60 9.16 14.60
N THR A 367 -0.50 9.43 15.30
CA THR A 367 0.55 8.44 15.62
C THR A 367 0.06 7.30 16.52
N LYS A 368 -0.94 7.54 17.38
CA LYS A 368 -1.55 6.54 18.28
C LYS A 368 -3.03 6.35 17.97
N ARG A 369 -3.53 5.13 18.20
CA ARG A 369 -4.97 4.79 18.09
C ARG A 369 -5.78 5.32 19.29
N ALA A 370 -5.17 5.33 20.48
CA ALA A 370 -5.77 5.86 21.71
C ALA A 370 -4.81 6.84 22.41
N LYS A 371 -5.33 7.97 22.95
CA LYS A 371 -4.50 9.05 23.53
C LYS A 371 -3.89 8.67 24.89
N ASN A 372 -4.55 7.86 25.70
CA ASN A 372 -4.26 7.74 27.14
C ASN A 372 -3.69 6.39 27.59
N ILE A 373 -3.43 5.43 26.71
CA ILE A 373 -2.93 4.11 27.08
C ILE A 373 -1.47 3.99 26.65
N ARG A 374 -0.56 3.77 27.63
CA ARG A 374 0.87 3.55 27.39
C ARG A 374 1.10 2.07 27.05
N ASN A 375 0.87 1.73 25.77
CA ASN A 375 1.06 0.39 25.23
C ASN A 375 1.60 0.49 23.79
N LEU A 376 2.58 -0.35 23.44
CA LEU A 376 3.16 -0.42 22.09
C LEU A 376 2.11 -0.80 21.03
N GLN A 377 1.09 -1.58 21.39
CA GLN A 377 0.01 -1.95 20.47
C GLN A 377 -0.78 -0.72 19.98
N ASN A 378 -0.85 0.35 20.79
CA ASN A 378 -1.55 1.59 20.42
C ASN A 378 -0.83 2.42 19.36
N TYR A 379 0.47 2.23 19.18
CA TYR A 379 1.17 2.86 18.06
C TYR A 379 0.70 2.26 16.75
N ARG A 380 0.49 3.10 15.75
CA ARG A 380 0.24 2.64 14.37
C ARG A 380 1.54 2.08 13.78
N ALA A 381 1.42 1.27 12.74
CA ALA A 381 2.59 0.65 12.10
C ALA A 381 3.60 1.67 11.54
N ILE A 382 3.13 2.81 11.00
CA ILE A 382 4.03 3.85 10.47
C ILE A 382 4.93 4.44 11.56
N PRO A 383 4.43 4.98 12.68
CA PRO A 383 5.28 5.46 13.77
C PRO A 383 6.19 4.37 14.36
N TRP A 384 5.73 3.13 14.42
CA TRP A 384 6.54 2.00 14.87
C TRP A 384 7.76 1.77 13.97
N VAL A 385 7.56 1.63 12.67
CA VAL A 385 8.64 1.44 11.69
C VAL A 385 9.56 2.65 11.65
N PHE A 386 8.98 3.85 11.66
CA PHE A 386 9.72 5.10 11.56
C PHE A 386 10.64 5.34 12.76
N GLY A 387 10.16 5.13 13.98
CA GLY A 387 10.96 5.30 15.19
C GLY A 387 12.23 4.44 15.18
N TRP A 388 12.11 3.18 14.78
CA TRP A 388 13.25 2.27 14.67
C TRP A 388 14.22 2.64 13.55
N ALA A 389 13.72 3.18 12.45
CA ALA A 389 14.57 3.65 11.38
C ALA A 389 15.38 4.89 11.80
N GLN A 390 14.78 5.83 12.52
CA GLN A 390 15.44 7.05 13.00
C GLN A 390 16.68 6.77 13.86
N THR A 391 16.66 5.69 14.63
CA THR A 391 17.77 5.28 15.49
C THR A 391 18.70 4.25 14.83
N ARG A 392 18.67 4.13 13.50
CA ARG A 392 19.51 3.23 12.72
C ARG A 392 19.38 1.73 13.07
N ASN A 393 18.36 1.36 13.84
CA ASN A 393 18.08 -0.05 14.16
C ASN A 393 17.40 -0.78 13.01
N THR A 394 16.46 -0.15 12.31
CA THR A 394 15.60 -0.72 11.25
C THR A 394 15.05 -2.12 11.55
N LEU A 395 14.91 -2.47 12.83
CA LEU A 395 14.66 -3.82 13.31
C LEU A 395 13.36 -4.46 12.81
N THR A 396 12.37 -3.64 12.43
CA THR A 396 11.08 -4.12 11.93
C THR A 396 11.19 -4.91 10.62
N GLY A 397 12.30 -4.82 9.92
CA GLY A 397 12.54 -5.55 8.69
C GLY A 397 13.44 -6.79 8.83
N TRP A 398 13.90 -7.11 10.07
CA TRP A 398 14.78 -8.26 10.26
C TRP A 398 14.69 -8.93 11.65
N TYR A 399 14.14 -8.28 12.70
CA TYR A 399 14.09 -8.87 14.04
C TYR A 399 13.24 -10.16 14.04
N GLY A 400 13.70 -11.17 14.74
CA GLY A 400 13.13 -12.53 14.79
C GLY A 400 13.60 -13.43 13.65
N SER A 401 14.37 -12.91 12.67
CA SER A 401 14.90 -13.72 11.57
C SER A 401 16.16 -14.47 11.95
N GLY A 402 17.02 -13.88 12.78
CA GLY A 402 18.28 -14.48 13.19
C GLY A 402 18.08 -15.76 13.98
N THR A 403 17.30 -15.69 15.04
CA THR A 403 16.93 -16.85 15.87
C THR A 403 16.23 -17.91 15.03
N ALA A 404 15.27 -17.54 14.20
CA ALA A 404 14.52 -18.48 13.38
C ALA A 404 15.39 -19.18 12.34
N LEU A 405 16.16 -18.44 11.54
CA LEU A 405 17.05 -19.01 10.51
C LEU A 405 18.15 -19.90 11.13
N ASN A 406 18.76 -19.45 12.22
CA ASN A 406 19.76 -20.24 12.92
C ASN A 406 19.17 -21.57 13.48
N TYR A 407 17.95 -21.53 14.03
CA TYR A 407 17.24 -22.73 14.45
C TYR A 407 17.01 -23.70 13.28
N MET A 408 16.55 -23.19 12.13
CA MET A 408 16.30 -24.02 10.94
C MET A 408 17.61 -24.63 10.39
N ILE A 409 18.71 -23.86 10.38
CA ILE A 409 20.03 -24.35 9.97
C ILE A 409 20.50 -25.47 10.90
N LYS A 410 20.37 -25.30 12.22
CA LYS A 410 20.76 -26.33 13.19
C LYS A 410 19.92 -27.60 13.07
N LYS A 411 18.62 -27.47 12.84
CA LYS A 411 17.69 -28.61 12.79
C LYS A 411 17.76 -29.40 11.50
N TYR A 412 17.82 -28.71 10.36
CA TYR A 412 17.71 -29.34 9.03
C TYR A 412 19.06 -29.42 8.28
N GLY A 413 20.08 -28.74 8.76
CA GLY A 413 21.37 -28.60 8.10
C GLY A 413 21.37 -27.52 7.02
N ILE A 414 22.52 -26.85 6.85
CA ILE A 414 22.68 -25.71 5.92
C ILE A 414 22.37 -26.07 4.47
N ASN A 415 22.72 -27.28 4.03
CA ASN A 415 22.51 -27.69 2.63
C ASN A 415 21.03 -27.83 2.31
N TYR A 416 20.21 -28.29 3.24
CA TYR A 416 18.76 -28.36 3.07
C TYR A 416 18.13 -26.96 3.01
N VAL A 417 18.55 -26.06 3.90
CA VAL A 417 18.07 -24.68 3.90
C VAL A 417 18.45 -23.96 2.60
N ARG A 418 19.68 -24.16 2.10
CA ARG A 418 20.12 -23.63 0.80
C ARG A 418 19.29 -24.16 -0.37
N LYS A 419 18.96 -25.45 -0.34
CA LYS A 419 18.09 -26.02 -1.37
C LYS A 419 16.73 -25.33 -1.38
N ILE A 420 16.10 -25.15 -0.23
CA ILE A 420 14.82 -24.44 -0.14
C ILE A 420 14.94 -22.98 -0.63
N TYR A 421 16.02 -22.29 -0.25
CA TYR A 421 16.31 -20.94 -0.72
C TYR A 421 16.41 -20.88 -2.25
N ASN A 422 17.15 -21.77 -2.86
CA ASN A 422 17.34 -21.80 -4.31
C ASN A 422 16.08 -22.19 -5.09
N ASP A 423 15.24 -23.05 -4.52
CA ASP A 423 14.05 -23.60 -5.18
C ASP A 423 12.78 -22.76 -4.96
N SER A 424 12.84 -21.67 -4.16
CA SER A 424 11.68 -20.88 -3.75
C SER A 424 11.85 -19.39 -3.96
N ASP A 425 11.12 -18.83 -4.95
CA ASP A 425 11.05 -17.38 -5.19
C ASP A 425 10.62 -16.62 -3.92
N PHE A 426 9.71 -17.20 -3.14
CA PHE A 426 9.30 -16.64 -1.84
C PHE A 426 10.47 -16.51 -0.87
N MET A 427 11.26 -17.59 -0.69
CA MET A 427 12.41 -17.55 0.23
C MET A 427 13.50 -16.61 -0.26
N GLN A 428 13.77 -16.56 -1.57
CA GLN A 428 14.74 -15.64 -2.16
C GLN A 428 14.35 -14.19 -1.88
N ASN A 429 13.10 -13.83 -2.17
CA ASN A 429 12.58 -12.48 -1.91
C ASN A 429 12.59 -12.14 -0.41
N LEU A 430 12.18 -13.08 0.46
CA LEU A 430 12.18 -12.89 1.90
C LEU A 430 13.60 -12.62 2.44
N ILE A 431 14.57 -13.46 2.10
CA ILE A 431 15.97 -13.31 2.55
C ILE A 431 16.60 -12.04 1.99
N SER A 432 16.38 -11.72 0.70
CA SER A 432 16.86 -10.48 0.07
C SER A 432 16.31 -9.24 0.77
N ASN A 433 15.05 -9.25 1.13
CA ASN A 433 14.41 -8.15 1.85
C ASN A 433 14.95 -7.97 3.27
N ILE A 434 15.16 -9.07 3.99
CA ILE A 434 15.77 -9.05 5.33
C ILE A 434 17.21 -8.53 5.24
N GLU A 435 18.00 -9.05 4.31
CA GLU A 435 19.37 -8.63 4.05
C GLU A 435 19.48 -7.14 3.75
N MET A 436 18.64 -6.64 2.83
CA MET A 436 18.61 -5.21 2.48
C MET A 436 18.29 -4.34 3.69
N THR A 437 17.39 -4.78 4.57
CA THR A 437 17.03 -3.99 5.76
C THR A 437 18.11 -4.06 6.82
N LEU A 438 18.70 -5.22 7.04
CA LEU A 438 19.82 -5.40 7.96
C LEU A 438 21.04 -4.59 7.51
N SER A 439 21.31 -4.51 6.21
CA SER A 439 22.40 -3.71 5.63
C SER A 439 22.21 -2.19 5.83
N LYS A 440 20.98 -1.72 6.07
CA LYS A 440 20.69 -0.32 6.43
C LYS A 440 20.85 -0.03 7.92
N SER A 441 20.95 -1.07 8.74
CA SER A 441 21.14 -0.92 10.19
C SER A 441 22.58 -0.52 10.50
N ASP A 442 22.73 0.35 11.50
CA ASP A 442 24.01 0.68 12.10
C ASP A 442 23.90 0.60 13.61
N LEU A 443 24.24 -0.56 14.16
CA LEU A 443 24.10 -0.78 15.60
C LEU A 443 25.14 -0.03 16.44
N LYS A 444 26.24 0.45 15.83
CA LYS A 444 27.18 1.32 16.53
C LYS A 444 26.55 2.69 16.77
N ILE A 445 25.90 3.25 15.74
CA ILE A 445 25.12 4.49 15.90
C ILE A 445 23.92 4.26 16.83
N ALA A 446 23.20 3.14 16.71
CA ALA A 446 22.11 2.80 17.61
C ALA A 446 22.55 2.73 19.08
N LYS A 447 23.76 2.22 19.36
CA LYS A 447 24.34 2.22 20.71
C LYS A 447 24.53 3.64 21.26
N ARG A 448 24.90 4.60 20.40
CA ARG A 448 25.03 6.01 20.83
C ARG A 448 23.68 6.61 21.29
N TYR A 449 22.57 6.24 20.62
CA TYR A 449 21.24 6.63 21.10
C TYR A 449 20.94 6.05 22.49
N VAL A 450 21.35 4.80 22.76
CA VAL A 450 21.18 4.17 24.07
C VAL A 450 22.00 4.91 25.12
N ASP A 451 23.32 5.06 24.88
CA ASP A 451 24.26 5.63 25.84
C ASP A 451 23.94 7.08 26.23
N GLU A 452 23.45 7.87 25.29
CA GLU A 452 23.20 9.31 25.47
C GLU A 452 21.76 9.63 25.91
N LEU A 453 20.82 8.73 25.65
CA LEU A 453 19.38 9.01 25.81
C LEU A 453 18.67 8.08 26.79
N LEU A 454 19.23 6.95 27.17
CA LEU A 454 18.52 5.94 27.95
C LEU A 454 19.25 5.65 29.28
N ASP A 455 18.51 5.06 30.19
CA ASP A 455 19.02 4.60 31.48
C ASP A 455 19.60 3.18 31.33
N GLU A 456 20.30 2.67 32.34
CA GLU A 456 20.98 1.36 32.31
C GLU A 456 20.06 0.17 31.97
N ASP A 457 18.79 0.21 32.39
CA ASP A 457 17.78 -0.81 32.08
C ASP A 457 17.57 -1.02 30.56
N ALA A 458 17.92 -0.04 29.73
CA ALA A 458 17.80 -0.14 28.28
C ALA A 458 18.91 -0.97 27.64
N LEU A 459 20.00 -1.24 28.33
CA LEU A 459 21.13 -2.03 27.80
C LEU A 459 20.69 -3.46 27.49
N GLU A 460 19.83 -4.06 28.33
CA GLU A 460 19.31 -5.40 28.09
C GLU A 460 18.53 -5.50 26.76
N ILE A 461 17.72 -4.49 26.45
CA ILE A 461 16.99 -4.43 25.18
C ILE A 461 17.96 -4.29 23.99
N TYR A 462 18.98 -3.44 24.13
CA TYR A 462 19.98 -3.28 23.08
C TYR A 462 20.78 -4.58 22.85
N GLU A 463 21.16 -5.29 23.88
CA GLU A 463 21.86 -6.58 23.78
C GLU A 463 21.01 -7.65 23.07
N LYS A 464 19.71 -7.70 23.33
CA LYS A 464 18.76 -8.56 22.58
C LYS A 464 18.78 -8.20 21.08
N ILE A 465 18.73 -6.91 20.76
CA ILE A 465 18.80 -6.43 19.37
C ILE A 465 20.15 -6.80 18.72
N LEU A 466 21.25 -6.58 19.40
CA LEU A 466 22.60 -6.88 18.91
C LEU A 466 22.77 -8.39 18.64
N LYS A 467 22.39 -9.24 19.59
CA LYS A 467 22.47 -10.70 19.45
C LYS A 467 21.64 -11.19 18.26
N GLU A 468 20.42 -10.70 18.11
CA GLU A 468 19.51 -11.09 17.03
C GLU A 468 20.07 -10.67 15.66
N SER A 469 20.65 -9.47 15.56
CA SER A 469 21.28 -8.99 14.33
C SER A 469 22.50 -9.83 13.93
N GLN A 470 23.32 -10.26 14.89
CA GLN A 470 24.47 -11.12 14.64
C GLN A 470 24.03 -12.50 14.11
N LEU A 471 22.99 -13.09 14.71
CA LEU A 471 22.43 -14.35 14.25
C LEU A 471 21.85 -14.22 12.83
N ALA A 472 21.15 -13.12 12.53
CA ALA A 472 20.62 -12.85 11.21
C ALA A 472 21.74 -12.71 10.17
N LEU A 473 22.77 -11.90 10.48
CA LEU A 473 23.93 -11.70 9.63
C LEU A 473 24.64 -13.04 9.28
N ILE A 474 24.97 -13.83 10.28
CA ILE A 474 25.64 -15.12 10.11
C ILE A 474 24.77 -16.08 9.28
N SER A 475 23.49 -16.16 9.61
CA SER A 475 22.56 -17.07 8.91
C SER A 475 22.40 -16.71 7.45
N ILE A 476 22.22 -15.43 7.11
CA ILE A 476 22.08 -14.96 5.73
C ILE A 476 23.35 -15.23 4.92
N LYS A 477 24.53 -14.89 5.48
CA LYS A 477 25.82 -15.15 4.84
C LYS A 477 26.00 -16.65 4.53
N HIS A 478 25.67 -17.51 5.47
CA HIS A 478 25.75 -18.96 5.27
C HIS A 478 24.75 -19.45 4.21
N ILE A 479 23.50 -18.95 4.21
CA ILE A 479 22.47 -19.36 3.23
C ILE A 479 22.89 -18.94 1.83
N LYS A 480 23.25 -17.68 1.64
CA LYS A 480 23.61 -17.08 0.33
C LYS A 480 25.02 -17.45 -0.16
N LYS A 481 25.91 -17.96 0.71
CA LYS A 481 27.35 -18.18 0.41
C LYS A 481 28.07 -16.88 0.04
N ILE A 482 27.88 -15.83 0.82
CA ILE A 482 28.52 -14.53 0.64
C ILE A 482 29.40 -14.19 1.85
N ASP A 483 30.45 -13.38 1.64
CA ASP A 483 31.34 -12.93 2.71
C ASP A 483 30.82 -11.69 3.42
N GLU A 484 30.16 -10.80 2.69
CA GLU A 484 29.50 -9.60 3.22
C GLU A 484 28.08 -9.49 2.68
N LEU A 485 27.22 -8.76 3.41
CA LEU A 485 25.86 -8.49 2.94
C LEU A 485 25.91 -7.73 1.60
N LEU A 486 24.99 -8.05 0.70
CA LEU A 486 24.84 -7.44 -0.62
C LEU A 486 26.02 -7.64 -1.58
N ASP A 487 26.87 -8.66 -1.38
CA ASP A 487 27.96 -8.97 -2.32
C ASP A 487 27.45 -9.31 -3.72
N ASP A 488 26.26 -9.84 -3.84
CA ASP A 488 25.53 -10.08 -5.10
C ASP A 488 24.83 -8.84 -5.67
N ASN A 489 24.79 -7.72 -4.90
CA ASN A 489 24.19 -6.45 -5.34
C ASN A 489 25.12 -5.25 -5.05
N LYS A 490 26.22 -5.19 -5.78
CA LYS A 490 27.27 -4.15 -5.61
C LYS A 490 26.74 -2.72 -5.75
N ILE A 491 25.74 -2.50 -6.60
CA ILE A 491 25.16 -1.17 -6.81
C ILE A 491 24.46 -0.70 -5.52
N LEU A 492 23.64 -1.55 -4.93
CA LEU A 492 22.96 -1.23 -3.67
C LEU A 492 23.96 -1.08 -2.53
N LYS A 493 24.96 -1.99 -2.43
CA LYS A 493 26.03 -1.94 -1.42
C LYS A 493 26.77 -0.58 -1.47
N ASN A 494 27.22 -0.16 -2.65
CA ASN A 494 27.91 1.11 -2.84
C ASN A 494 27.01 2.30 -2.51
N THR A 495 25.74 2.25 -2.92
CA THR A 495 24.76 3.30 -2.61
C THR A 495 24.56 3.47 -1.10
N LEU A 496 24.50 2.38 -0.34
CA LEU A 496 24.36 2.43 1.12
C LEU A 496 25.62 2.97 1.78
N ASN A 497 26.81 2.58 1.33
CA ASN A 497 28.07 3.08 1.84
C ASN A 497 28.19 4.60 1.66
N ILE A 498 27.83 5.14 0.49
CA ILE A 498 27.84 6.58 0.24
C ILE A 498 26.82 7.28 1.17
N ARG A 499 25.63 6.71 1.35
CA ARG A 499 24.61 7.30 2.24
C ARG A 499 25.03 7.38 3.69
N ASN A 500 25.69 6.35 4.20
CA ASN A 500 26.14 6.32 5.60
C ASN A 500 27.05 7.51 5.92
N SER A 501 27.87 7.97 4.98
CA SER A 501 28.80 9.10 5.21
C SER A 501 28.11 10.42 5.58
N TYR A 502 26.86 10.63 5.17
CA TYR A 502 26.09 11.81 5.59
C TYR A 502 24.99 11.51 6.62
N LEU A 503 24.56 10.26 6.75
CA LEU A 503 23.59 9.85 7.77
C LEU A 503 24.18 9.81 9.17
N ASP A 504 25.46 9.45 9.30
CA ASP A 504 26.11 9.36 10.59
C ASP A 504 26.23 10.72 11.28
N PRO A 505 26.72 11.80 10.62
CA PRO A 505 26.69 13.14 11.20
C PRO A 505 25.28 13.61 11.59
N LEU A 506 24.27 13.35 10.75
CA LEU A 506 22.87 13.68 11.06
C LEU A 506 22.37 12.95 12.30
N SER A 507 22.72 11.68 12.47
CA SER A 507 22.37 10.91 13.66
C SER A 507 22.99 11.48 14.92
N LEU A 508 24.27 11.89 14.89
CA LEU A 508 24.96 12.51 16.03
C LEU A 508 24.37 13.87 16.39
N ILE A 509 24.02 14.69 15.39
CA ILE A 509 23.31 15.95 15.60
C ILE A 509 21.94 15.68 16.26
N GLN A 510 21.19 14.72 15.75
CA GLN A 510 19.88 14.36 16.31
C GLN A 510 19.99 13.90 17.77
N ILE A 511 20.96 13.05 18.12
CA ILE A 511 21.22 12.59 19.49
C ILE A 511 21.48 13.79 20.40
N THR A 512 22.37 14.71 19.99
CA THR A 512 22.71 15.90 20.75
C THR A 512 21.48 16.77 21.02
N LEU A 513 20.66 17.01 20.01
CA LEU A 513 19.43 17.80 20.13
C LEU A 513 18.36 17.10 20.98
N MET A 514 18.20 15.80 20.86
CA MET A 514 17.28 15.01 21.69
C MET A 514 17.72 15.04 23.18
N ARG A 515 19.02 14.97 23.46
CA ARG A 515 19.55 15.11 24.81
C ARG A 515 19.25 16.48 25.41
N LYS A 516 19.43 17.57 24.64
CA LYS A 516 19.07 18.93 25.05
C LYS A 516 17.55 19.06 25.28
N MET A 517 16.74 18.49 24.40
CA MET A 517 15.28 18.47 24.54
C MET A 517 14.83 17.84 25.87
N LYS A 518 15.45 16.73 26.27
CA LYS A 518 15.14 16.06 27.55
C LYS A 518 15.44 16.95 28.77
N LYS A 519 16.43 17.82 28.67
CA LYS A 519 16.79 18.78 29.71
C LYS A 519 15.95 20.06 29.67
N GLY A 520 14.99 20.17 28.74
CA GLY A 520 14.15 21.37 28.57
C GLY A 520 14.89 22.59 27.99
N ASN A 521 16.05 22.40 27.37
CA ASN A 521 16.98 23.48 26.99
C ASN A 521 17.05 23.71 25.45
N LEU A 522 16.01 23.42 24.70
CA LEU A 522 15.97 23.72 23.26
C LEU A 522 15.46 25.13 23.00
N ASN A 523 16.22 25.91 22.23
CA ASN A 523 15.70 27.12 21.59
C ASN A 523 14.94 26.81 20.28
N THR A 524 14.32 27.81 19.68
CA THR A 524 13.53 27.67 18.46
C THR A 524 14.33 27.14 17.28
N ILE A 525 15.58 27.58 17.09
CA ILE A 525 16.49 27.15 16.03
C ILE A 525 16.84 25.67 16.20
N GLU A 526 17.21 25.28 17.42
CA GLU A 526 17.56 23.92 17.78
C GLU A 526 16.36 22.96 17.59
N ASN A 527 15.16 23.39 17.97
CA ASN A 527 13.95 22.61 17.75
C ASN A 527 13.68 22.39 16.25
N ASN A 528 13.80 23.43 15.44
CA ASN A 528 13.66 23.30 13.98
C ASN A 528 14.76 22.39 13.40
N SER A 529 16.00 22.50 13.88
CA SER A 529 17.11 21.63 13.47
C SER A 529 16.85 20.17 13.82
N LEU A 530 16.24 19.89 14.99
CA LEU A 530 15.82 18.53 15.36
C LEU A 530 14.77 17.98 14.39
N LEU A 531 13.74 18.76 14.03
CA LEU A 531 12.75 18.35 13.06
C LEU A 531 13.35 18.13 11.66
N LEU A 532 14.30 18.99 11.24
CA LEU A 532 15.04 18.81 9.99
C LEU A 532 15.90 17.54 9.99
N SER A 533 16.54 17.21 11.13
CA SER A 533 17.33 15.97 11.25
C SER A 533 16.47 14.72 11.08
N ILE A 534 15.23 14.74 11.61
CA ILE A 534 14.28 13.64 11.43
C ILE A 534 13.94 13.46 9.94
N ASN A 535 13.64 14.54 9.23
CA ASN A 535 13.36 14.50 7.80
C ASN A 535 14.59 14.05 6.98
N GLY A 536 15.78 14.54 7.34
CA GLY A 536 17.04 14.18 6.68
C GLY A 536 17.38 12.69 6.81
N LEU A 537 17.24 12.12 8.02
CA LEU A 537 17.43 10.68 8.24
C LEU A 537 16.37 9.84 7.50
N ALA A 538 15.12 10.29 7.52
CA ALA A 538 14.04 9.59 6.81
C ALA A 538 14.30 9.55 5.30
N ALA A 539 14.65 10.68 4.69
CA ALA A 539 14.95 10.77 3.27
C ALA A 539 16.20 9.94 2.90
N GLY A 540 17.28 10.05 3.71
CA GLY A 540 18.52 9.33 3.44
C GLY A 540 18.38 7.81 3.56
N LEU A 541 17.57 7.31 4.50
CA LEU A 541 17.25 5.88 4.62
C LEU A 541 16.19 5.42 3.62
N ARG A 542 15.57 6.34 2.88
CA ARG A 542 14.35 6.09 2.10
C ARG A 542 13.28 5.39 2.94
N ASN A 543 13.03 5.96 4.10
CA ASN A 543 12.07 5.46 5.08
C ASN A 543 11.27 6.64 5.63
N THR A 544 10.34 7.10 4.84
CA THR A 544 9.47 8.24 5.15
C THR A 544 8.12 7.84 5.76
N GLY A 545 8.04 6.62 6.21
CA GLY A 545 6.87 6.09 6.91
C GLY A 545 6.16 4.95 6.19
#